data_5ddd7c555ab48f706f767295d76d382e
#
_entry.id   5ddd7c555ab48f706f767295d76d382e
#
_cell.length_a   1.000
_cell.length_b   1.000
_cell.length_c   1.000
_cell.angle_alpha   90.00
_cell.angle_beta   90.00
_cell.angle_gamma   90.00
#
_symmetry.space_group_name_H-M   'P 1'
#
loop_
_entity.id
_entity.type
_entity.pdbx_description
1 polymer ?
#
loop_
_entity_poly.entity_id
_entity_poly.type
_entity_poly.pdbx_seq_one_letter_code
_entity_poly.pdbx_strand_id
1 'polypeptide(L)'
;MKKLLVLLMVLFLALSFVGAQGQEEGAPADAVEKYPSQAINLIVPYAAGGNSDFNARAIAKYLPKVLGQPVVVTNVPGSGGTIGAAQVKDAKADGYTILVHQLSLSIAEAAGMADYGIQDFEMGSVFSKASPEVLVSLADAPFNNTEELIAYSKKNPGKVKLTANTGASTMWIAIGLTNAGADLNIVSSGGSGERLQLVLGGHADIVPLNYSQIKDYVDNGTLKIVASASNSRSELIPNVKTLRESGVSAGYDYLNTMIFPKGTDKAIVEKFSNAVGEIINNNEEYRAEMKKAFQPPTWMNVEDSNAHWYTERDELMAISDVLQGK
;
A
#
# COMPACT_ATOMS: atom_id res chain seq x y z
N MET A 1 28.28 -54.76 36.96
CA MET A 1 27.40 -54.81 35.78
C MET A 1 26.28 -53.77 35.81
N LYS A 2 25.53 -53.55 36.92
CA LYS A 2 24.46 -52.54 36.96
C LYS A 2 24.91 -51.07 36.80
N LYS A 3 26.13 -50.70 37.28
CA LYS A 3 26.67 -49.33 37.16
C LYS A 3 27.13 -48.99 35.74
N LEU A 4 27.52 -49.96 34.93
CA LEU A 4 27.96 -49.74 33.54
C LEU A 4 26.78 -49.53 32.59
N LEU A 5 25.62 -50.16 32.90
CA LEU A 5 24.41 -50.03 32.12
C LEU A 5 23.78 -48.63 32.28
N VAL A 6 23.84 -48.03 33.49
CA VAL A 6 23.33 -46.67 33.76
C VAL A 6 24.19 -45.62 33.08
N LEU A 7 25.51 -45.81 32.97
CA LEU A 7 26.39 -44.86 32.26
C LEU A 7 26.18 -44.88 30.75
N LEU A 8 25.87 -46.03 30.15
CA LEU A 8 25.52 -46.11 28.72
C LEU A 8 24.14 -45.54 28.41
N MET A 9 23.18 -45.60 29.32
CA MET A 9 21.87 -45.03 29.12
C MET A 9 21.88 -43.49 29.24
N VAL A 10 22.72 -42.92 30.10
CA VAL A 10 22.90 -41.47 30.21
C VAL A 10 23.68 -40.91 29.01
N LEU A 11 24.62 -41.66 28.42
CA LEU A 11 25.35 -41.28 27.23
C LEU A 11 24.46 -41.29 25.99
N PHE A 12 23.46 -42.16 25.90
CA PHE A 12 22.46 -42.22 24.80
C PHE A 12 21.41 -41.10 24.89
N LEU A 13 21.07 -40.61 26.08
CA LEU A 13 20.17 -39.46 26.26
C LEU A 13 20.88 -38.12 25.98
N ALA A 14 22.21 -38.06 26.12
CA ALA A 14 22.97 -36.81 25.86
C ALA A 14 23.24 -36.59 24.35
N LEU A 15 23.15 -37.62 23.50
CA LEU A 15 23.30 -37.47 22.04
C LEU A 15 22.00 -37.12 21.32
N SER A 16 20.84 -37.11 21.99
CA SER A 16 19.55 -36.75 21.40
C SER A 16 19.21 -35.27 21.52
N PHE A 17 20.07 -34.44 22.12
CA PHE A 17 19.84 -33.02 22.35
C PHE A 17 20.69 -32.07 21.49
N VAL A 18 21.43 -32.60 20.50
CA VAL A 18 22.15 -31.79 19.52
C VAL A 18 21.44 -31.93 18.17
N GLY A 19 20.43 -31.12 17.93
CA GLY A 19 19.72 -31.13 16.64
C GLY A 19 18.38 -30.39 16.59
N ALA A 20 18.15 -29.45 17.51
CA ALA A 20 17.01 -28.53 17.37
C ALA A 20 17.53 -27.10 17.18
N GLN A 21 18.39 -26.89 16.19
CA GLN A 21 18.45 -25.61 15.52
C GLN A 21 17.24 -25.57 14.59
N GLY A 22 16.33 -24.63 14.84
CA GLY A 22 15.17 -24.40 13.99
C GLY A 22 15.65 -24.13 12.56
N GLN A 23 15.62 -25.15 11.72
CA GLN A 23 15.51 -24.97 10.31
C GLN A 23 14.11 -24.41 10.09
N GLU A 24 13.99 -23.23 9.55
CA GLU A 24 12.79 -22.81 8.84
C GLU A 24 12.55 -23.92 7.79
N GLU A 25 11.61 -24.81 8.03
CA GLU A 25 11.19 -25.80 7.05
C GLU A 25 10.52 -25.05 5.90
N GLY A 26 11.30 -24.72 4.88
CA GLY A 26 10.77 -24.29 3.58
C GLY A 26 9.86 -25.39 3.03
N ALA A 27 8.93 -25.03 2.16
CA ALA A 27 8.07 -25.99 1.50
C ALA A 27 8.92 -27.09 0.84
N PRO A 28 8.46 -28.34 0.79
CA PRO A 28 9.17 -29.41 0.10
C PRO A 28 9.51 -28.96 -1.35
N ALA A 29 10.72 -29.22 -1.82
CA ALA A 29 11.18 -28.79 -3.13
C ALA A 29 10.20 -29.15 -4.25
N ASP A 30 9.56 -30.31 -4.17
CA ASP A 30 8.47 -30.74 -5.05
C ASP A 30 7.24 -29.82 -5.04
N ALA A 31 6.93 -29.16 -3.94
CA ALA A 31 5.78 -28.25 -3.84
C ALA A 31 6.07 -26.95 -4.58
N VAL A 32 7.27 -26.41 -4.47
CA VAL A 32 7.74 -25.22 -5.19
C VAL A 32 7.77 -25.48 -6.70
N GLU A 33 8.27 -26.64 -7.13
CA GLU A 33 8.34 -27.00 -8.55
C GLU A 33 6.92 -27.06 -9.18
N LYS A 34 5.95 -27.65 -8.47
CA LYS A 34 4.57 -27.82 -8.92
C LYS A 34 3.68 -26.59 -8.69
N TYR A 35 4.16 -25.55 -8.00
CA TYR A 35 3.40 -24.33 -7.77
C TYR A 35 3.32 -23.48 -9.04
N PRO A 36 2.13 -22.90 -9.39
CA PRO A 36 0.83 -23.24 -8.84
C PRO A 36 0.21 -24.48 -9.51
N SER A 37 -0.46 -25.34 -8.74
CA SER A 37 -1.17 -26.52 -9.22
C SER A 37 -2.70 -26.38 -9.15
N GLN A 38 -3.18 -25.26 -8.59
CA GLN A 38 -4.60 -24.91 -8.46
C GLN A 38 -4.80 -23.41 -8.59
N ALA A 39 -6.05 -22.96 -8.58
CA ALA A 39 -6.40 -21.55 -8.65
C ALA A 39 -5.82 -20.75 -7.47
N ILE A 40 -5.35 -19.52 -7.76
CA ILE A 40 -4.83 -18.56 -6.78
C ILE A 40 -5.90 -17.53 -6.51
N ASN A 41 -6.08 -17.16 -5.23
CA ASN A 41 -7.03 -16.15 -4.79
C ASN A 41 -6.30 -14.87 -4.34
N LEU A 42 -6.57 -13.77 -5.03
CA LEU A 42 -6.11 -12.43 -4.66
C LEU A 42 -7.18 -11.77 -3.78
N ILE A 43 -6.89 -11.60 -2.52
CA ILE A 43 -7.76 -10.88 -1.58
C ILE A 43 -7.49 -9.37 -1.71
N VAL A 44 -8.50 -8.63 -2.10
CA VAL A 44 -8.48 -7.16 -2.13
C VAL A 44 -9.31 -6.66 -0.95
N PRO A 45 -8.69 -6.01 0.07
CA PRO A 45 -9.36 -5.64 1.31
C PRO A 45 -10.18 -4.35 1.18
N TYR A 46 -10.66 -4.05 -0.02
CA TYR A 46 -11.43 -2.85 -0.37
C TYR A 46 -12.63 -3.22 -1.25
N ALA A 47 -13.58 -2.29 -1.34
CA ALA A 47 -14.75 -2.46 -2.19
C ALA A 47 -14.37 -2.60 -3.68
N ALA A 48 -15.16 -3.36 -4.41
CA ALA A 48 -15.03 -3.53 -5.84
C ALA A 48 -15.13 -2.17 -6.57
N GLY A 49 -14.40 -2.01 -7.68
CA GLY A 49 -14.34 -0.78 -8.47
C GLY A 49 -13.38 0.28 -7.93
N GLY A 50 -12.71 0.03 -6.79
CA GLY A 50 -11.64 0.90 -6.28
C GLY A 50 -10.31 0.68 -7.00
N ASN A 51 -9.30 1.52 -6.69
CA ASN A 51 -7.99 1.44 -7.35
C ASN A 51 -7.31 0.07 -7.19
N SER A 52 -7.26 -0.49 -5.98
CA SER A 52 -6.62 -1.79 -5.75
C SER A 52 -7.38 -2.93 -6.44
N ASP A 53 -8.73 -2.88 -6.49
CA ASP A 53 -9.55 -3.85 -7.22
C ASP A 53 -9.30 -3.78 -8.73
N PHE A 54 -9.27 -2.57 -9.30
CA PHE A 54 -8.94 -2.36 -10.71
C PHE A 54 -7.58 -2.97 -11.05
N ASN A 55 -6.53 -2.66 -10.28
CA ASN A 55 -5.18 -3.15 -10.54
C ASN A 55 -5.07 -4.67 -10.35
N ALA A 56 -5.71 -5.24 -9.31
CA ALA A 56 -5.76 -6.67 -9.08
C ALA A 56 -6.43 -7.42 -10.25
N ARG A 57 -7.55 -6.90 -10.77
CA ARG A 57 -8.24 -7.50 -11.92
C ARG A 57 -7.46 -7.33 -13.23
N ALA A 58 -6.83 -6.16 -13.42
CA ALA A 58 -6.01 -5.91 -14.59
C ALA A 58 -4.86 -6.93 -14.71
N ILE A 59 -4.13 -7.18 -13.62
CA ILE A 59 -3.02 -8.16 -13.63
C ILE A 59 -3.54 -9.60 -13.66
N ALA A 60 -4.59 -9.93 -12.89
CA ALA A 60 -5.18 -11.26 -12.82
C ALA A 60 -5.68 -11.78 -14.17
N LYS A 61 -6.09 -10.90 -15.08
CA LYS A 61 -6.51 -11.22 -16.44
C LYS A 61 -5.39 -11.90 -17.27
N TYR A 62 -4.14 -11.55 -17.02
CA TYR A 62 -2.99 -12.01 -17.80
C TYR A 62 -2.19 -13.11 -17.08
N LEU A 63 -2.21 -13.18 -15.76
CA LEU A 63 -1.46 -14.16 -14.96
C LEU A 63 -1.69 -15.62 -15.35
N PRO A 64 -2.92 -16.06 -15.73
CA PRO A 64 -3.13 -17.45 -16.15
C PRO A 64 -2.31 -17.88 -17.36
N LYS A 65 -1.93 -16.95 -18.23
CA LYS A 65 -1.09 -17.25 -19.42
C LYS A 65 0.35 -17.61 -19.01
N VAL A 66 0.84 -17.09 -17.90
CA VAL A 66 2.20 -17.31 -17.38
C VAL A 66 2.21 -18.43 -16.34
N LEU A 67 1.24 -18.43 -15.43
CA LEU A 67 1.19 -19.37 -14.31
C LEU A 67 0.51 -20.71 -14.63
N GLY A 68 -0.26 -20.78 -15.72
CA GLY A 68 -1.01 -21.99 -16.10
C GLY A 68 -2.22 -22.31 -15.22
N GLN A 69 -2.55 -21.44 -14.24
CA GLN A 69 -3.66 -21.62 -13.31
C GLN A 69 -4.52 -20.34 -13.23
N PRO A 70 -5.82 -20.48 -12.97
CA PRO A 70 -6.70 -19.33 -12.78
C PRO A 70 -6.27 -18.45 -11.60
N VAL A 71 -6.43 -17.13 -11.75
CA VAL A 71 -6.24 -16.15 -10.69
C VAL A 71 -7.57 -15.42 -10.47
N VAL A 72 -8.11 -15.53 -9.26
CA VAL A 72 -9.43 -15.01 -8.89
C VAL A 72 -9.25 -13.83 -7.94
N VAL A 73 -10.00 -12.75 -8.14
CA VAL A 73 -9.99 -11.57 -7.26
C VAL A 73 -11.23 -11.60 -6.37
N THR A 74 -11.01 -11.59 -5.07
CA THR A 74 -12.07 -11.56 -4.04
C THR A 74 -11.95 -10.28 -3.20
N ASN A 75 -13.03 -9.50 -3.13
CA ASN A 75 -13.08 -8.30 -2.31
C ASN A 75 -13.55 -8.63 -0.89
N VAL A 76 -12.76 -8.21 0.11
CA VAL A 76 -13.06 -8.38 1.55
C VAL A 76 -12.89 -7.03 2.26
N PRO A 77 -13.82 -6.08 2.05
CA PRO A 77 -13.70 -4.74 2.61
C PRO A 77 -13.99 -4.71 4.11
N GLY A 78 -13.48 -3.67 4.77
CA GLY A 78 -13.82 -3.35 6.16
C GLY A 78 -12.64 -2.81 6.95
N SER A 79 -12.93 -1.90 7.88
CA SER A 79 -11.97 -1.30 8.82
C SER A 79 -10.66 -0.83 8.17
N GLY A 80 -10.75 -0.04 7.09
CA GLY A 80 -9.55 0.46 6.39
C GLY A 80 -8.72 -0.60 5.67
N GLY A 81 -9.24 -1.83 5.51
CA GLY A 81 -8.54 -2.97 4.90
C GLY A 81 -8.04 -4.01 5.89
N THR A 82 -8.14 -3.75 7.20
CA THR A 82 -7.59 -4.66 8.21
C THR A 82 -8.33 -6.00 8.26
N ILE A 83 -9.64 -6.06 7.93
CA ILE A 83 -10.39 -7.32 7.93
C ILE A 83 -9.83 -8.28 6.86
N GLY A 84 -9.69 -7.82 5.61
CA GLY A 84 -9.14 -8.66 4.55
C GLY A 84 -7.67 -9.01 4.76
N ALA A 85 -6.88 -8.09 5.34
CA ALA A 85 -5.49 -8.34 5.70
C ALA A 85 -5.36 -9.41 6.79
N ALA A 86 -6.17 -9.35 7.85
CA ALA A 86 -6.21 -10.38 8.90
C ALA A 86 -6.57 -11.75 8.33
N GLN A 87 -7.55 -11.82 7.41
CA GLN A 87 -7.91 -13.09 6.75
C GLN A 87 -6.71 -13.72 6.03
N VAL A 88 -5.88 -12.93 5.36
CA VAL A 88 -4.68 -13.45 4.69
C VAL A 88 -3.58 -13.77 5.67
N LYS A 89 -3.38 -12.95 6.72
CA LYS A 89 -2.42 -13.22 7.80
C LYS A 89 -2.62 -14.60 8.39
N ASP A 90 -3.87 -15.01 8.58
CA ASP A 90 -4.25 -16.29 9.19
C ASP A 90 -4.45 -17.43 8.17
N ALA A 91 -4.22 -17.16 6.86
CA ALA A 91 -4.33 -18.17 5.82
C ALA A 91 -3.10 -19.10 5.81
N LYS A 92 -3.21 -20.21 5.05
CA LYS A 92 -2.08 -21.12 4.87
C LYS A 92 -0.96 -20.43 4.09
N ALA A 93 0.28 -20.65 4.52
CA ALA A 93 1.48 -20.14 3.89
C ALA A 93 1.92 -20.98 2.67
N ASP A 94 1.00 -21.26 1.75
CA ASP A 94 1.17 -22.14 0.60
C ASP A 94 1.16 -21.40 -0.76
N GLY A 95 1.03 -20.06 -0.72
CA GLY A 95 1.05 -19.20 -1.91
C GLY A 95 -0.27 -19.10 -2.67
N TYR A 96 -1.36 -19.74 -2.22
CA TYR A 96 -2.64 -19.72 -2.95
C TYR A 96 -3.63 -18.65 -2.46
N THR A 97 -3.35 -18.02 -1.33
CA THR A 97 -4.10 -16.86 -0.83
C THR A 97 -3.14 -15.69 -0.68
N ILE A 98 -3.30 -14.67 -1.50
CA ILE A 98 -2.39 -13.53 -1.61
C ILE A 98 -3.18 -12.26 -1.35
N LEU A 99 -2.68 -11.39 -0.50
CA LEU A 99 -3.26 -10.08 -0.23
C LEU A 99 -2.74 -9.06 -1.26
N VAL A 100 -3.65 -8.27 -1.80
CA VAL A 100 -3.33 -7.06 -2.56
C VAL A 100 -3.52 -5.87 -1.65
N HIS A 101 -2.44 -5.30 -1.17
CA HIS A 101 -2.52 -4.18 -0.23
C HIS A 101 -1.59 -3.03 -0.64
N GLN A 102 -1.71 -1.95 0.07
CA GLN A 102 -0.95 -0.71 -0.14
C GLN A 102 -0.62 -0.08 1.24
N LEU A 103 -0.11 1.12 1.26
CA LEU A 103 0.36 1.85 2.44
C LEU A 103 -0.57 1.80 3.66
N SER A 104 -1.89 1.63 3.47
CA SER A 104 -2.85 1.57 4.59
C SER A 104 -2.57 0.42 5.59
N LEU A 105 -1.83 -0.62 5.20
CA LEU A 105 -1.42 -1.68 6.14
C LEU A 105 -0.50 -1.10 7.23
N SER A 106 0.54 -0.38 6.82
CA SER A 106 1.47 0.28 7.77
C SER A 106 0.81 1.44 8.52
N ILE A 107 -0.11 2.16 7.87
CA ILE A 107 -0.89 3.22 8.54
C ILE A 107 -1.81 2.63 9.63
N ALA A 108 -2.47 1.49 9.36
CA ALA A 108 -3.33 0.84 10.34
C ALA A 108 -2.55 0.37 11.58
N GLU A 109 -1.33 -0.16 11.39
CA GLU A 109 -0.40 -0.49 12.48
C GLU A 109 -0.02 0.78 13.26
N ALA A 110 0.49 1.80 12.60
CA ALA A 110 0.96 3.03 13.25
C ALA A 110 -0.19 3.78 13.98
N ALA A 111 -1.40 3.75 13.44
CA ALA A 111 -2.59 4.32 14.06
C ALA A 111 -3.22 3.45 15.17
N GLY A 112 -2.66 2.26 15.45
CA GLY A 112 -3.19 1.33 16.46
C GLY A 112 -4.55 0.72 16.07
N MET A 113 -4.89 0.70 14.78
CA MET A 113 -6.11 0.07 14.26
C MET A 113 -5.94 -1.43 14.03
N ALA A 114 -4.71 -1.91 13.93
CA ALA A 114 -4.33 -3.30 13.86
C ALA A 114 -3.16 -3.58 14.81
N ASP A 115 -3.11 -4.77 15.38
CA ASP A 115 -2.01 -5.27 16.22
C ASP A 115 -0.96 -6.04 15.41
N TYR A 116 -0.98 -5.89 14.10
CA TYR A 116 -0.07 -6.48 13.12
C TYR A 116 0.30 -5.45 12.04
N GLY A 117 1.40 -5.69 11.35
CA GLY A 117 1.91 -4.86 10.26
C GLY A 117 2.60 -5.68 9.19
N ILE A 118 3.42 -5.04 8.35
CA ILE A 118 4.10 -5.71 7.23
C ILE A 118 5.03 -6.85 7.67
N GLN A 119 5.57 -6.80 8.89
CA GLN A 119 6.46 -7.82 9.47
C GLN A 119 5.75 -9.16 9.76
N ASP A 120 4.42 -9.15 9.78
CA ASP A 120 3.58 -10.33 10.01
C ASP A 120 3.22 -11.06 8.71
N PHE A 121 3.87 -10.67 7.61
CA PHE A 121 3.67 -11.23 6.27
C PHE A 121 5.01 -11.53 5.59
N GLU A 122 4.94 -12.23 4.45
CA GLU A 122 6.02 -12.24 3.45
C GLU A 122 5.65 -11.26 2.34
N MET A 123 6.48 -10.24 2.16
CA MET A 123 6.27 -9.23 1.12
C MET A 123 6.67 -9.77 -0.24
N GLY A 124 5.79 -9.68 -1.19
CA GLY A 124 6.06 -9.96 -2.60
C GLY A 124 6.43 -8.69 -3.37
N SER A 125 6.14 -8.68 -4.67
CA SER A 125 6.46 -7.55 -5.55
C SER A 125 5.42 -6.42 -5.45
N VAL A 126 5.90 -5.17 -5.55
CA VAL A 126 5.03 -4.08 -6.01
C VAL A 126 4.67 -4.35 -7.47
N PHE A 127 3.39 -4.21 -7.81
CA PHE A 127 2.92 -4.53 -9.16
C PHE A 127 2.15 -3.41 -9.85
N SER A 128 1.85 -2.32 -9.15
CA SER A 128 1.27 -1.14 -9.78
C SER A 128 1.51 0.11 -8.93
N LYS A 129 1.55 1.24 -9.62
CA LYS A 129 1.55 2.58 -9.04
C LYS A 129 0.30 3.31 -9.56
N ALA A 130 -0.52 3.79 -8.65
CA ALA A 130 -1.65 4.63 -9.04
C ALA A 130 -1.17 5.97 -9.63
N SER A 131 -2.08 6.67 -10.32
CA SER A 131 -1.84 8.08 -10.64
C SER A 131 -1.55 8.86 -9.34
N PRO A 132 -0.75 9.93 -9.40
CA PRO A 132 -0.34 10.63 -8.20
C PRO A 132 -1.54 11.10 -7.38
N GLU A 133 -1.45 10.96 -6.06
CA GLU A 133 -2.33 11.67 -5.15
C GLU A 133 -1.95 13.14 -5.15
N VAL A 134 -2.93 14.02 -5.32
CA VAL A 134 -2.72 15.46 -5.38
C VAL A 134 -3.67 16.18 -4.44
N LEU A 135 -3.22 17.28 -3.88
CA LEU A 135 -4.07 18.22 -3.17
C LEU A 135 -4.74 19.15 -4.16
N VAL A 136 -6.06 19.15 -4.19
CA VAL A 136 -6.84 19.99 -5.10
C VAL A 136 -7.76 20.94 -4.35
N SER A 137 -8.03 22.07 -4.97
CA SER A 137 -9.00 23.09 -4.53
C SER A 137 -9.83 23.57 -5.72
N LEU A 138 -10.90 24.32 -5.45
CA LEU A 138 -11.54 25.10 -6.49
C LEU A 138 -10.54 26.06 -7.15
N ALA A 139 -10.73 26.37 -8.42
CA ALA A 139 -9.81 27.20 -9.19
C ALA A 139 -9.67 28.63 -8.63
N ASP A 140 -10.71 29.16 -7.98
CA ASP A 140 -10.75 30.50 -7.38
C ASP A 140 -10.24 30.54 -5.92
N ALA A 141 -9.79 29.41 -5.35
CA ALA A 141 -9.19 29.38 -4.01
C ALA A 141 -7.98 30.34 -3.91
N PRO A 142 -7.79 31.00 -2.74
CA PRO A 142 -6.79 32.07 -2.59
C PRO A 142 -5.34 31.59 -2.43
N PHE A 143 -5.03 30.36 -2.83
CA PHE A 143 -3.71 29.77 -2.80
C PHE A 143 -3.50 28.84 -4.01
N ASN A 144 -2.29 28.80 -4.58
CA ASN A 144 -1.96 28.05 -5.79
C ASN A 144 -0.90 26.95 -5.58
N ASN A 145 -0.27 26.93 -4.42
CA ASN A 145 0.79 26.00 -4.05
C ASN A 145 0.82 25.80 -2.54
N THR A 146 1.67 24.88 -2.08
CA THR A 146 1.79 24.52 -0.65
C THR A 146 2.18 25.71 0.21
N GLU A 147 3.13 26.52 -0.23
CA GLU A 147 3.65 27.67 0.50
C GLU A 147 2.54 28.72 0.72
N GLU A 148 1.77 29.00 -0.35
CA GLU A 148 0.62 29.92 -0.27
C GLU A 148 -0.51 29.37 0.60
N LEU A 149 -0.80 28.07 0.52
CA LEU A 149 -1.77 27.39 1.38
C LEU A 149 -1.40 27.56 2.86
N ILE A 150 -0.15 27.25 3.23
CA ILE A 150 0.32 27.38 4.61
C ILE A 150 0.24 28.86 5.05
N ALA A 151 0.69 29.80 4.23
CA ALA A 151 0.64 31.23 4.55
C ALA A 151 -0.80 31.75 4.70
N TYR A 152 -1.72 31.29 3.85
CA TYR A 152 -3.13 31.67 3.91
C TYR A 152 -3.81 31.10 5.16
N SER A 153 -3.59 29.82 5.48
CA SER A 153 -4.17 29.17 6.64
C SER A 153 -3.73 29.83 7.97
N LYS A 154 -2.44 30.21 8.08
CA LYS A 154 -1.92 30.98 9.23
C LYS A 154 -2.61 32.34 9.43
N LYS A 155 -2.95 33.02 8.33
CA LYS A 155 -3.69 34.30 8.38
C LYS A 155 -5.18 34.13 8.66
N ASN A 156 -5.70 32.92 8.46
CA ASN A 156 -7.11 32.56 8.61
C ASN A 156 -7.25 31.29 9.46
N PRO A 157 -6.90 31.34 10.76
CA PRO A 157 -6.85 30.16 11.63
C PRO A 157 -8.16 29.39 11.64
N GLY A 158 -8.12 28.06 11.45
CA GLY A 158 -9.25 27.15 11.45
C GLY A 158 -10.27 27.37 10.33
N LYS A 159 -10.00 28.25 9.34
CA LYS A 159 -10.92 28.49 8.22
C LYS A 159 -10.73 27.54 7.06
N VAL A 160 -9.51 27.12 6.78
CA VAL A 160 -9.21 26.22 5.67
C VAL A 160 -9.55 24.78 6.05
N LYS A 161 -10.55 24.23 5.40
CA LYS A 161 -11.03 22.85 5.60
C LYS A 161 -10.27 21.87 4.72
N LEU A 162 -9.52 20.97 5.34
CA LEU A 162 -8.87 19.84 4.67
C LEU A 162 -9.59 18.54 5.01
N THR A 163 -9.92 17.71 4.02
CA THR A 163 -10.49 16.39 4.30
C THR A 163 -9.40 15.37 4.61
N ALA A 164 -9.53 14.70 5.77
CA ALA A 164 -8.66 13.60 6.16
C ALA A 164 -9.39 12.62 7.08
N ASN A 165 -8.99 11.36 7.05
CA ASN A 165 -9.56 10.31 7.90
C ASN A 165 -8.47 9.67 8.74
N THR A 166 -8.76 9.44 10.01
CA THR A 166 -7.89 8.66 10.90
C THR A 166 -7.61 7.28 10.28
N GLY A 167 -6.36 6.85 10.33
CA GLY A 167 -5.94 5.57 9.75
C GLY A 167 -5.84 5.55 8.22
N ALA A 168 -5.95 6.72 7.56
CA ALA A 168 -5.75 6.84 6.12
C ALA A 168 -4.55 7.72 5.79
N SER A 169 -3.97 7.52 4.60
CA SER A 169 -2.86 8.33 4.07
C SER A 169 -3.16 9.84 4.04
N THR A 170 -4.43 10.21 3.92
CA THR A 170 -4.90 11.61 3.99
C THR A 170 -4.61 12.25 5.34
N MET A 171 -4.62 11.49 6.43
CA MET A 171 -4.24 12.00 7.76
C MET A 171 -2.75 12.27 7.86
N TRP A 172 -1.91 11.46 7.24
CA TRP A 172 -0.47 11.73 7.17
C TRP A 172 -0.18 13.06 6.47
N ILE A 173 -0.88 13.33 5.35
CA ILE A 173 -0.80 14.64 4.66
C ILE A 173 -1.21 15.78 5.61
N ALA A 174 -2.33 15.63 6.32
CA ALA A 174 -2.85 16.65 7.24
C ALA A 174 -1.84 16.95 8.36
N ILE A 175 -1.26 15.91 8.97
CA ILE A 175 -0.22 16.02 10.01
C ILE A 175 1.01 16.72 9.45
N GLY A 176 1.50 16.30 8.27
CA GLY A 176 2.66 16.91 7.63
C GLY A 176 2.48 18.40 7.37
N LEU A 177 1.33 18.81 6.84
CA LEU A 177 0.99 20.22 6.63
C LEU A 177 0.91 21.00 7.96
N THR A 178 0.29 20.40 8.98
CA THR A 178 0.19 21.02 10.30
C THR A 178 1.57 21.21 10.93
N ASN A 179 2.44 20.21 10.87
CA ASN A 179 3.82 20.29 11.35
C ASN A 179 4.66 21.32 10.57
N ALA A 180 4.37 21.55 9.29
CA ALA A 180 4.94 22.63 8.50
C ALA A 180 4.33 24.02 8.85
N GLY A 181 3.37 24.03 9.76
CA GLY A 181 2.79 25.23 10.35
C GLY A 181 1.50 25.70 9.68
N ALA A 182 0.81 24.86 8.91
CA ALA A 182 -0.54 25.18 8.48
C ALA A 182 -1.53 25.11 9.63
N ASP A 183 -2.47 26.04 9.68
CA ASP A 183 -3.61 26.02 10.62
C ASP A 183 -4.86 25.59 9.85
N LEU A 184 -5.21 24.31 9.98
CA LEU A 184 -6.22 23.67 9.19
C LEU A 184 -7.37 23.14 10.05
N ASN A 185 -8.58 23.21 9.53
CA ASN A 185 -9.74 22.52 10.06
C ASN A 185 -9.86 21.15 9.37
N ILE A 186 -9.51 20.09 10.10
CA ILE A 186 -9.57 18.73 9.56
C ILE A 186 -11.01 18.22 9.60
N VAL A 187 -11.56 17.89 8.44
CA VAL A 187 -12.93 17.41 8.26
C VAL A 187 -12.89 15.94 7.84
N SER A 188 -13.59 15.08 8.58
CA SER A 188 -13.75 13.69 8.19
C SER A 188 -14.59 13.58 6.92
N SER A 189 -14.24 12.65 6.05
CA SER A 189 -14.95 12.40 4.80
C SER A 189 -14.96 10.89 4.51
N GLY A 190 -15.82 10.45 3.63
CA GLY A 190 -15.80 9.10 3.09
C GLY A 190 -14.66 8.88 2.08
N GLY A 191 -14.90 8.05 1.07
CA GLY A 191 -13.94 7.76 0.01
C GLY A 191 -13.69 8.94 -0.94
N SER A 192 -12.83 8.73 -1.93
CA SER A 192 -12.43 9.76 -2.90
C SER A 192 -13.62 10.40 -3.65
N GLY A 193 -14.67 9.62 -3.93
CA GLY A 193 -15.88 10.15 -4.56
C GLY A 193 -16.60 11.21 -3.71
N GLU A 194 -16.71 10.99 -2.39
CA GLU A 194 -17.30 11.97 -1.48
C GLU A 194 -16.38 13.20 -1.35
N ARG A 195 -15.07 13.03 -1.24
CA ARG A 195 -14.11 14.14 -1.22
C ARG A 195 -14.24 15.04 -2.45
N LEU A 196 -14.41 14.43 -3.63
CA LEU A 196 -14.65 15.18 -4.86
C LEU A 196 -15.94 16.02 -4.79
N GLN A 197 -17.04 15.45 -4.27
CA GLN A 197 -18.27 16.20 -4.10
C GLN A 197 -18.13 17.34 -3.09
N LEU A 198 -17.38 17.13 -1.99
CA LEU A 198 -17.16 18.15 -0.97
C LEU A 198 -16.38 19.35 -1.54
N VAL A 199 -15.35 19.15 -2.36
CA VAL A 199 -14.62 20.27 -2.96
C VAL A 199 -15.44 20.96 -4.03
N LEU A 200 -16.12 20.22 -4.91
CA LEU A 200 -16.96 20.80 -5.96
C LEU A 200 -18.13 21.62 -5.39
N GLY A 201 -18.67 21.18 -4.24
CA GLY A 201 -19.74 21.88 -3.52
C GLY A 201 -19.27 23.03 -2.61
N GLY A 202 -17.95 23.31 -2.52
CA GLY A 202 -17.40 24.33 -1.62
C GLY A 202 -17.52 24.00 -0.13
N HIS A 203 -17.74 22.71 0.20
CA HIS A 203 -17.84 22.23 1.59
C HIS A 203 -16.48 21.90 2.20
N ALA A 204 -15.47 21.67 1.36
CA ALA A 204 -14.07 21.56 1.72
C ALA A 204 -13.22 22.46 0.81
N ASP A 205 -12.19 23.10 1.37
CA ASP A 205 -11.31 24.02 0.63
C ASP A 205 -10.19 23.29 -0.10
N ILE A 206 -9.72 22.18 0.47
CA ILE A 206 -8.67 21.34 -0.08
C ILE A 206 -8.94 19.86 0.21
N VAL A 207 -8.74 19.02 -0.79
CA VAL A 207 -8.96 17.59 -0.67
C VAL A 207 -7.85 16.80 -1.37
N PRO A 208 -7.38 15.67 -0.78
CA PRO A 208 -6.51 14.72 -1.45
C PRO A 208 -7.32 13.84 -2.40
N LEU A 209 -6.92 13.76 -3.68
CA LEU A 209 -7.55 12.93 -4.71
C LEU A 209 -6.50 12.41 -5.69
N ASN A 210 -6.75 11.27 -6.31
CA ASN A 210 -5.91 10.79 -7.40
C ASN A 210 -6.09 11.66 -8.65
N TYR A 211 -4.99 11.97 -9.33
CA TYR A 211 -4.99 12.81 -10.54
C TYR A 211 -5.93 12.27 -11.62
N SER A 212 -6.00 10.95 -11.82
CA SER A 212 -6.91 10.33 -12.78
C SER A 212 -8.39 10.66 -12.55
N GLN A 213 -8.79 10.95 -11.30
CA GLN A 213 -10.18 11.28 -10.94
C GLN A 213 -10.53 12.75 -11.19
N ILE A 214 -9.51 13.62 -11.26
CA ILE A 214 -9.72 15.07 -11.29
C ILE A 214 -9.19 15.74 -12.56
N LYS A 215 -8.53 14.98 -13.43
CA LYS A 215 -7.90 15.51 -14.64
C LYS A 215 -8.85 16.40 -15.45
N ASP A 216 -10.06 15.91 -15.72
CA ASP A 216 -11.04 16.65 -16.52
C ASP A 216 -11.51 17.94 -15.85
N TYR A 217 -11.58 17.97 -14.52
CA TYR A 217 -11.90 19.17 -13.74
C TYR A 217 -10.75 20.19 -13.72
N VAL A 218 -9.51 19.71 -13.79
CA VAL A 218 -8.33 20.59 -13.93
C VAL A 218 -8.25 21.14 -15.34
N ASP A 219 -8.44 20.29 -16.35
CA ASP A 219 -8.38 20.70 -17.75
C ASP A 219 -9.45 21.75 -18.12
N ASN A 220 -10.65 21.65 -17.53
CA ASN A 220 -11.72 22.60 -17.75
C ASN A 220 -11.70 23.81 -16.80
N GLY A 221 -10.72 23.90 -15.90
CA GLY A 221 -10.53 25.02 -14.99
C GLY A 221 -11.50 25.08 -13.81
N THR A 222 -12.20 23.98 -13.47
CA THR A 222 -13.04 23.90 -12.28
C THR A 222 -12.22 23.72 -11.01
N LEU A 223 -11.20 22.84 -11.09
CA LEU A 223 -10.27 22.57 -10.01
C LEU A 223 -8.85 22.99 -10.40
N LYS A 224 -8.01 23.22 -9.41
CA LYS A 224 -6.56 23.37 -9.56
C LYS A 224 -5.80 22.45 -8.62
N ILE A 225 -4.61 22.03 -9.05
CA ILE A 225 -3.69 21.26 -8.23
C ILE A 225 -2.82 22.20 -7.41
N VAL A 226 -2.81 22.01 -6.10
CA VAL A 226 -2.01 22.80 -5.15
C VAL A 226 -0.68 22.14 -4.87
N ALA A 227 -0.65 20.80 -4.75
CA ALA A 227 0.55 20.02 -4.51
C ALA A 227 0.38 18.58 -4.97
N SER A 228 1.49 17.89 -5.17
CA SER A 228 1.53 16.42 -5.27
C SER A 228 1.95 15.82 -3.92
N ALA A 229 1.25 14.79 -3.48
CA ALA A 229 1.63 14.01 -2.31
C ALA A 229 2.60 12.85 -2.65
N SER A 230 3.02 12.70 -3.90
CA SER A 230 3.97 11.67 -4.31
C SER A 230 5.38 11.95 -3.75
N ASN A 231 6.17 10.90 -3.57
CA ASN A 231 7.56 11.02 -3.09
C ASN A 231 8.47 11.79 -4.07
N SER A 232 8.16 11.71 -5.37
CA SER A 232 8.84 12.45 -6.44
C SER A 232 7.83 13.03 -7.42
N ARG A 233 8.26 13.98 -8.26
CA ARG A 233 7.40 14.54 -9.30
C ARG A 233 6.94 13.47 -10.28
N SER A 234 5.65 13.50 -10.60
CA SER A 234 5.06 12.62 -11.60
C SER A 234 5.24 13.21 -13.02
N GLU A 235 5.56 12.34 -13.98
CA GLU A 235 5.58 12.69 -15.40
C GLU A 235 4.22 13.17 -15.93
N LEU A 236 3.12 12.77 -15.28
CA LEU A 236 1.78 13.22 -15.62
C LEU A 236 1.52 14.69 -15.27
N ILE A 237 2.25 15.22 -14.27
CA ILE A 237 2.11 16.58 -13.74
C ILE A 237 3.49 17.17 -13.41
N PRO A 238 4.42 17.27 -14.37
CA PRO A 238 5.84 17.56 -14.10
C PRO A 238 6.08 18.95 -13.49
N ASN A 239 5.14 19.86 -13.67
CA ASN A 239 5.22 21.23 -13.14
C ASN A 239 4.68 21.39 -11.71
N VAL A 240 4.05 20.34 -11.15
CA VAL A 240 3.52 20.38 -9.79
C VAL A 240 4.60 19.92 -8.81
N LYS A 241 4.93 20.80 -7.85
CA LYS A 241 5.85 20.44 -6.76
C LYS A 241 5.22 19.39 -5.85
N THR A 242 6.06 18.52 -5.30
CA THR A 242 5.64 17.63 -4.22
C THR A 242 5.55 18.36 -2.88
N LEU A 243 4.82 17.79 -1.94
CA LEU A 243 4.81 18.28 -0.55
C LEU A 243 6.22 18.28 0.04
N ARG A 244 7.03 17.23 -0.23
CA ARG A 244 8.42 17.12 0.24
C ARG A 244 9.31 18.24 -0.33
N GLU A 245 9.16 18.61 -1.60
CA GLU A 245 9.88 19.74 -2.21
C GLU A 245 9.49 21.10 -1.61
N SER A 246 8.31 21.17 -0.97
CA SER A 246 7.84 22.36 -0.26
C SER A 246 8.13 22.31 1.25
N GLY A 247 8.98 21.37 1.69
CA GLY A 247 9.39 21.24 3.10
C GLY A 247 8.37 20.56 4.02
N VAL A 248 7.36 19.91 3.47
CA VAL A 248 6.36 19.17 4.24
C VAL A 248 6.79 17.70 4.34
N SER A 249 6.97 17.20 5.57
CA SER A 249 7.33 15.80 5.84
C SER A 249 6.11 14.89 5.70
N ALA A 250 5.54 14.85 4.51
CA ALA A 250 4.48 13.94 4.12
C ALA A 250 4.59 13.67 2.63
N GLY A 251 4.31 12.46 2.25
CA GLY A 251 4.30 12.07 0.84
C GLY A 251 4.52 10.58 0.70
N TYR A 252 3.82 10.00 -0.24
CA TYR A 252 3.84 8.57 -0.52
C TYR A 252 3.50 8.32 -1.98
N ASP A 253 3.96 7.19 -2.47
CA ASP A 253 3.46 6.64 -3.72
C ASP A 253 2.36 5.61 -3.42
N TYR A 254 1.25 5.70 -4.13
CA TYR A 254 0.17 4.73 -3.96
C TYR A 254 0.51 3.45 -4.73
N LEU A 255 1.25 2.57 -4.06
CA LEU A 255 1.75 1.32 -4.62
C LEU A 255 0.87 0.15 -4.17
N ASN A 256 0.43 -0.68 -5.11
CA ASN A 256 -0.20 -1.95 -4.77
C ASN A 256 0.85 -3.06 -4.79
N THR A 257 0.83 -3.89 -3.76
CA THR A 257 1.81 -4.95 -3.51
C THR A 257 1.11 -6.28 -3.32
N MET A 258 1.72 -7.35 -3.84
CA MET A 258 1.35 -8.72 -3.54
C MET A 258 2.00 -9.13 -2.23
N ILE A 259 1.20 -9.59 -1.28
CA ILE A 259 1.63 -9.88 0.10
C ILE A 259 1.11 -11.27 0.48
N PHE A 260 1.99 -12.09 1.05
CA PHE A 260 1.71 -13.50 1.35
C PHE A 260 1.62 -13.72 2.86
N PRO A 261 0.95 -14.78 3.32
CA PRO A 261 0.99 -15.20 4.71
C PRO A 261 2.43 -15.40 5.18
N LYS A 262 2.71 -15.09 6.45
CA LYS A 262 4.04 -15.28 7.04
C LYS A 262 4.45 -16.76 6.96
N GLY A 263 5.73 -16.99 6.59
CA GLY A 263 6.28 -18.32 6.39
C GLY A 263 5.98 -18.95 5.02
N THR A 264 5.38 -18.20 4.07
CA THR A 264 5.32 -18.66 2.68
C THR A 264 6.75 -18.80 2.13
N ASP A 265 7.01 -19.94 1.50
CA ASP A 265 8.33 -20.24 0.93
C ASP A 265 8.78 -19.13 -0.03
N LYS A 266 10.00 -18.64 0.16
CA LYS A 266 10.58 -17.54 -0.64
C LYS A 266 10.57 -17.85 -2.14
N ALA A 267 10.81 -19.11 -2.53
CA ALA A 267 10.79 -19.48 -3.94
C ALA A 267 9.38 -19.41 -4.55
N ILE A 268 8.32 -19.65 -3.75
CA ILE A 268 6.94 -19.43 -4.17
C ILE A 268 6.66 -17.94 -4.33
N VAL A 269 7.07 -17.11 -3.36
CA VAL A 269 6.91 -15.65 -3.43
C VAL A 269 7.60 -15.07 -4.65
N GLU A 270 8.85 -15.47 -4.89
CA GLU A 270 9.63 -15.02 -6.06
C GLU A 270 9.04 -15.52 -7.38
N LYS A 271 8.63 -16.80 -7.46
CA LYS A 271 8.02 -17.36 -8.68
C LYS A 271 6.77 -16.59 -9.09
N PHE A 272 5.88 -16.31 -8.13
CA PHE A 272 4.69 -15.50 -8.38
C PHE A 272 5.05 -14.05 -8.75
N SER A 273 5.93 -13.42 -7.98
CA SER A 273 6.39 -12.04 -8.21
C SER A 273 7.05 -11.85 -9.58
N ASN A 274 7.85 -12.82 -10.01
CA ASN A 274 8.48 -12.80 -11.34
C ASN A 274 7.46 -12.97 -12.47
N ALA A 275 6.43 -13.82 -12.29
CA ALA A 275 5.34 -13.93 -13.26
C ALA A 275 4.55 -12.63 -13.40
N VAL A 276 4.34 -11.90 -12.30
CA VAL A 276 3.78 -10.54 -12.29
C VAL A 276 4.69 -9.58 -13.06
N GLY A 277 5.99 -9.59 -12.78
CA GLY A 277 6.99 -8.75 -13.45
C GLY A 277 7.07 -9.01 -14.95
N GLU A 278 6.96 -10.26 -15.39
CA GLU A 278 6.93 -10.63 -16.80
C GLU A 278 5.77 -9.96 -17.54
N ILE A 279 4.57 -9.96 -16.95
CA ILE A 279 3.41 -9.30 -17.54
C ILE A 279 3.61 -7.80 -17.62
N ILE A 280 4.06 -7.17 -16.52
CA ILE A 280 4.20 -5.72 -16.45
C ILE A 280 5.23 -5.22 -17.47
N ASN A 281 6.34 -5.95 -17.61
CA ASN A 281 7.43 -5.53 -18.47
C ASN A 281 7.22 -5.88 -19.95
N ASN A 282 6.55 -7.01 -20.26
CA ASN A 282 6.56 -7.58 -21.59
C ASN A 282 5.16 -7.69 -22.25
N ASN A 283 4.05 -7.52 -21.50
CA ASN A 283 2.71 -7.63 -22.08
C ASN A 283 2.22 -6.26 -22.58
N GLU A 284 2.22 -6.06 -23.89
CA GLU A 284 1.81 -4.79 -24.52
C GLU A 284 0.35 -4.43 -24.27
N GLU A 285 -0.56 -5.42 -24.23
CA GLU A 285 -1.98 -5.19 -23.96
C GLU A 285 -2.19 -4.65 -22.53
N TYR A 286 -1.53 -5.29 -21.54
CA TYR A 286 -1.54 -4.82 -20.15
C TYR A 286 -1.01 -3.39 -20.05
N ARG A 287 0.15 -3.12 -20.65
CA ARG A 287 0.79 -1.79 -20.62
C ARG A 287 -0.10 -0.72 -21.26
N ALA A 288 -0.77 -1.04 -22.36
CA ALA A 288 -1.70 -0.13 -23.03
C ALA A 288 -2.96 0.12 -22.18
N GLU A 289 -3.49 -0.91 -21.51
CA GLU A 289 -4.62 -0.79 -20.58
C GLU A 289 -4.28 0.13 -19.40
N MET A 290 -3.11 -0.08 -18.77
CA MET A 290 -2.65 0.72 -17.63
C MET A 290 -2.37 2.17 -18.02
N LYS A 291 -1.79 2.40 -19.20
CA LYS A 291 -1.56 3.77 -19.72
C LYS A 291 -2.87 4.53 -19.91
N LYS A 292 -3.92 3.88 -20.44
CA LYS A 292 -5.25 4.50 -20.59
C LYS A 292 -5.87 4.87 -19.25
N ALA A 293 -5.55 4.14 -18.19
CA ALA A 293 -6.01 4.40 -16.83
C ALA A 293 -5.15 5.44 -16.08
N PHE A 294 -4.16 6.09 -16.76
CA PHE A 294 -3.19 6.99 -16.14
C PHE A 294 -2.39 6.35 -15.01
N GLN A 295 -2.15 5.04 -15.10
CA GLN A 295 -1.37 4.27 -14.15
C GLN A 295 -0.15 3.70 -14.87
N PRO A 296 1.03 4.30 -14.72
CA PRO A 296 2.23 3.82 -15.40
C PRO A 296 2.56 2.40 -14.95
N PRO A 297 2.84 1.47 -15.89
CA PRO A 297 3.28 0.13 -15.54
C PRO A 297 4.48 0.21 -14.58
N THR A 298 4.32 -0.33 -13.40
CA THR A 298 5.32 -0.24 -12.33
C THR A 298 5.51 -1.61 -11.72
N TRP A 299 6.75 -2.05 -11.62
CA TRP A 299 7.12 -3.28 -10.94
C TRP A 299 8.39 -3.06 -10.12
N MET A 300 8.38 -3.55 -8.88
CA MET A 300 9.58 -3.72 -8.06
C MET A 300 9.69 -5.19 -7.69
N ASN A 301 10.89 -5.75 -7.74
CA ASN A 301 11.13 -7.10 -7.26
C ASN A 301 10.88 -7.21 -5.75
N VAL A 302 11.00 -8.41 -5.20
CA VAL A 302 10.72 -8.69 -3.78
C VAL A 302 11.66 -7.90 -2.86
N GLU A 303 12.95 -7.82 -3.20
CA GLU A 303 13.97 -7.13 -2.40
C GLU A 303 13.71 -5.62 -2.34
N ASP A 304 13.53 -4.99 -3.51
CA ASP A 304 13.24 -3.54 -3.60
C ASP A 304 11.90 -3.19 -2.94
N SER A 305 10.90 -4.06 -3.09
CA SER A 305 9.58 -3.90 -2.44
C SER A 305 9.70 -3.92 -0.92
N ASN A 306 10.46 -4.87 -0.37
CA ASN A 306 10.74 -4.95 1.06
C ASN A 306 11.44 -3.68 1.56
N ALA A 307 12.54 -3.27 0.91
CA ALA A 307 13.29 -2.08 1.30
C ALA A 307 12.40 -0.83 1.32
N HIS A 308 11.54 -0.66 0.30
CA HIS A 308 10.61 0.45 0.21
C HIS A 308 9.61 0.45 1.38
N TRP A 309 8.92 -0.69 1.61
CA TRP A 309 7.87 -0.77 2.62
C TRP A 309 8.37 -0.64 4.05
N TYR A 310 9.55 -1.21 4.37
CA TYR A 310 10.13 -1.02 5.70
C TYR A 310 10.55 0.42 5.94
N THR A 311 11.07 1.13 4.92
CA THR A 311 11.39 2.55 5.01
C THR A 311 10.14 3.40 5.28
N GLU A 312 9.05 3.19 4.52
CA GLU A 312 7.80 3.93 4.73
C GLU A 312 7.15 3.60 6.08
N ARG A 313 7.22 2.33 6.51
CA ARG A 313 6.73 1.93 7.83
C ARG A 313 7.48 2.66 8.95
N ASP A 314 8.81 2.75 8.87
CA ASP A 314 9.59 3.44 9.90
C ASP A 314 9.26 4.93 9.96
N GLU A 315 9.02 5.60 8.82
CA GLU A 315 8.52 6.99 8.79
C GLU A 315 7.16 7.12 9.49
N LEU A 316 6.24 6.19 9.26
CA LEU A 316 4.91 6.20 9.88
C LEU A 316 4.97 5.90 11.38
N MET A 317 5.80 4.93 11.79
CA MET A 317 5.98 4.58 13.20
C MET A 317 6.58 5.74 14.00
N ALA A 318 7.43 6.57 13.39
CA ALA A 318 7.98 7.77 14.00
C ALA A 318 6.91 8.84 14.35
N ILE A 319 5.74 8.79 13.73
CA ILE A 319 4.59 9.69 14.02
C ILE A 319 3.39 8.95 14.61
N SER A 320 3.57 7.72 15.08
CA SER A 320 2.49 6.86 15.57
C SER A 320 1.67 7.48 16.70
N ASP A 321 2.31 8.16 17.65
CA ASP A 321 1.61 8.84 18.74
C ASP A 321 0.62 9.90 18.22
N VAL A 322 1.04 10.67 17.22
CA VAL A 322 0.17 11.68 16.58
C VAL A 322 -0.96 11.03 15.80
N LEU A 323 -0.68 9.91 15.09
CA LEU A 323 -1.70 9.15 14.38
C LEU A 323 -2.73 8.53 15.32
N GLN A 324 -2.33 8.22 16.55
CA GLN A 324 -3.18 7.68 17.62
C GLN A 324 -3.89 8.78 18.44
N GLY A 325 -3.59 10.06 18.19
CA GLY A 325 -4.16 11.19 18.93
C GLY A 325 -3.60 11.36 20.35
N LYS A 326 -2.36 10.93 20.57
CA LYS A 326 -1.62 11.05 21.85
C LYS A 326 -0.77 12.30 21.91
#